data_a355c9708358910dc4e1a4c79cdc047d
#
_entry.id   a355c9708358910dc4e1a4c79cdc047d
#
_cell.length_a   1.000
_cell.length_b   1.000
_cell.length_c   1.000
_cell.angle_alpha   90.00
_cell.angle_beta   90.00
_cell.angle_gamma   90.00
#
_symmetry.space_group_name_H-M   'P 1'
#
loop_
_entity.id
_entity.type
_entity.pdbx_description
1 polymer ?
#
loop_
_entity_poly.entity_id
_entity_poly.type
_entity_poly.pdbx_seq_one_letter_code
_entity_poly.pdbx_strand_id
1 'polypeptide(L)'
;HYDFLSGNSTRPLKKGYPLSAFWSFSYAGLDKENGYPLFNGIDNNAKESYGSQEIDPTSFLVYSGSSEPVFDGGLNTRLRWKNFQFGADFAVSLGAKKRLPNPYSSFTQGKIPSPFNKVSKTLNDRWKQPGDELKTHIPAVYTSVLDEYNLYLPNGLFMSRYDMWAMSDVMVADAS
;
A
#
# COMPACT_ATOMS: atom_id res chain seq x y z
N HIS A 1 1.47 -21.43 -2.02
CA HIS A 1 0.92 -20.71 -3.16
C HIS A 1 1.31 -19.25 -3.04
N TYR A 2 2.17 -18.80 -3.96
CA TYR A 2 2.81 -17.48 -3.94
C TYR A 2 2.08 -16.48 -4.86
N ASP A 3 0.78 -16.65 -5.06
CA ASP A 3 -0.04 -15.82 -5.97
C ASP A 3 -0.06 -14.35 -5.59
N PHE A 4 0.26 -14.01 -4.35
CA PHE A 4 0.29 -12.63 -3.90
C PHE A 4 1.48 -11.83 -4.43
N LEU A 5 2.56 -12.50 -4.86
CA LEU A 5 3.71 -11.85 -5.48
C LEU A 5 3.58 -11.73 -7.00
N SER A 6 2.61 -12.38 -7.61
CA SER A 6 2.29 -12.19 -9.02
C SER A 6 1.54 -10.87 -9.30
N GLY A 7 1.51 -9.95 -8.33
CA GLY A 7 0.90 -8.63 -8.46
C GLY A 7 -0.57 -8.56 -8.05
N ASN A 8 -1.19 -9.66 -7.70
CA ASN A 8 -2.64 -9.69 -7.48
C ASN A 8 -3.06 -9.72 -6.01
N SER A 9 -2.19 -10.05 -5.06
CA SER A 9 -2.58 -10.14 -3.66
C SER A 9 -1.39 -10.08 -2.70
N THR A 10 -1.45 -9.20 -1.72
CA THR A 10 -0.55 -9.18 -0.54
C THR A 10 -1.19 -9.92 0.64
N ARG A 11 -1.84 -11.05 0.38
CA ARG A 11 -2.55 -11.83 1.40
C ARG A 11 -2.00 -13.27 1.52
N PRO A 12 -0.74 -13.46 1.92
CA PRO A 12 -0.23 -14.79 2.21
C PRO A 12 -0.93 -15.34 3.46
N LEU A 13 -1.32 -16.60 3.40
CA LEU A 13 -1.83 -17.31 4.57
C LEU A 13 -0.65 -17.75 5.43
N LYS A 14 -0.59 -17.29 6.65
CA LYS A 14 0.43 -17.67 7.62
C LYS A 14 -0.22 -18.15 8.92
N LYS A 15 0.25 -19.27 9.45
CA LYS A 15 -0.23 -19.81 10.74
C LYS A 15 -0.03 -18.78 11.85
N GLY A 16 -1.09 -18.55 12.61
CA GLY A 16 -1.09 -17.58 13.71
C GLY A 16 -1.58 -16.19 13.35
N TYR A 17 -1.98 -15.96 12.08
CA TYR A 17 -2.55 -14.71 11.61
C TYR A 17 -3.98 -14.90 11.10
N PRO A 18 -4.84 -13.86 11.15
CA PRO A 18 -6.20 -13.91 10.60
C PRO A 18 -6.20 -14.25 9.11
N LEU A 19 -7.26 -14.89 8.61
CA LEU A 19 -7.42 -15.15 7.17
C LEU A 19 -7.56 -13.86 6.35
N SER A 20 -8.06 -12.81 6.98
CA SER A 20 -8.19 -11.46 6.43
C SER A 20 -6.94 -10.60 6.60
N ALA A 21 -5.86 -11.20 7.13
CA ALA A 21 -4.57 -10.53 7.26
C ALA A 21 -4.02 -10.12 5.89
N PHE A 22 -3.40 -8.95 5.83
CA PHE A 22 -2.60 -8.56 4.68
C PHE A 22 -1.23 -8.05 5.13
N TRP A 23 -0.30 -8.17 4.20
CA TRP A 23 1.11 -7.90 4.43
C TRP A 23 1.54 -6.78 3.48
N SER A 24 2.56 -6.04 3.85
CA SER A 24 3.06 -4.92 3.08
C SER A 24 4.57 -4.98 2.96
N PHE A 25 5.09 -4.34 1.92
CA PHE A 25 6.51 -4.04 1.86
C PHE A 25 6.87 -3.02 2.93
N SER A 26 7.98 -3.24 3.63
CA SER A 26 8.46 -2.28 4.63
C SER A 26 9.10 -1.09 3.94
N TYR A 27 8.45 0.06 4.01
CA TYR A 27 8.94 1.29 3.41
C TYR A 27 10.14 1.85 4.17
N ALA A 28 11.23 2.17 3.47
CA ALA A 28 12.45 2.70 4.05
C ALA A 28 12.65 4.20 3.81
N GLY A 29 11.80 4.83 3.01
CA GLY A 29 11.93 6.23 2.63
C GLY A 29 12.03 6.42 1.13
N LEU A 30 12.37 7.65 0.73
CA LEU A 30 12.66 7.99 -0.66
C LEU A 30 14.17 8.22 -0.83
N ASP A 31 14.67 7.81 -1.99
CA ASP A 31 16.03 8.11 -2.41
C ASP A 31 16.23 9.63 -2.55
N LYS A 32 17.35 10.13 -2.06
CA LYS A 32 17.66 11.57 -2.03
C LYS A 32 17.93 12.16 -3.41
N GLU A 33 18.44 11.34 -4.34
CA GLU A 33 18.88 11.81 -5.65
C GLU A 33 17.74 11.80 -6.68
N ASN A 34 16.87 10.79 -6.63
CA ASN A 34 15.86 10.56 -7.66
C ASN A 34 14.43 10.47 -7.13
N GLY A 35 14.24 10.42 -5.79
CA GLY A 35 12.93 10.34 -5.17
C GLY A 35 12.22 9.01 -5.36
N TYR A 36 12.95 7.93 -5.67
CA TYR A 36 12.38 6.60 -5.81
C TYR A 36 12.15 5.96 -4.44
N PRO A 37 11.10 5.14 -4.29
CA PRO A 37 10.84 4.48 -3.02
C PRO A 37 11.88 3.38 -2.76
N LEU A 38 12.34 3.34 -1.51
CA LEU A 38 13.26 2.35 -0.97
C LEU A 38 12.53 1.43 0.00
N PHE A 39 13.00 0.18 0.11
CA PHE A 39 12.36 -0.84 0.94
C PHE A 39 13.38 -1.56 1.82
N ASN A 40 12.97 -1.87 3.05
CA ASN A 40 13.75 -2.70 3.96
C ASN A 40 13.63 -4.18 3.59
N GLY A 41 14.70 -4.93 3.81
CA GLY A 41 14.73 -6.38 3.54
C GLY A 41 14.80 -6.76 2.06
N ILE A 42 14.98 -5.77 1.17
CA ILE A 42 15.11 -5.94 -0.27
C ILE A 42 16.34 -5.16 -0.73
N ASP A 43 17.10 -5.74 -1.65
CA ASP A 43 18.17 -5.00 -2.30
C ASP A 43 17.59 -4.00 -3.30
N ASN A 44 17.63 -2.72 -2.92
CA ASN A 44 17.11 -1.62 -3.73
C ASN A 44 17.92 -1.34 -5.01
N ASN A 45 19.02 -2.05 -5.22
CA ASN A 45 19.87 -1.94 -6.41
C ASN A 45 19.93 -3.24 -7.21
N ALA A 46 19.16 -4.26 -6.86
CA ALA A 46 19.15 -5.53 -7.54
C ALA A 46 18.68 -5.38 -8.99
N LYS A 47 19.64 -5.50 -9.93
CA LYS A 47 19.39 -5.44 -11.37
C LYS A 47 19.27 -6.83 -12.01
N GLU A 48 19.60 -7.88 -11.26
CA GLU A 48 19.60 -9.25 -11.73
C GLU A 48 18.81 -10.14 -10.78
N SER A 49 18.17 -11.16 -11.35
CA SER A 49 17.44 -12.14 -10.56
C SER A 49 18.39 -13.00 -9.72
N TYR A 50 18.11 -13.14 -8.44
CA TYR A 50 18.81 -14.08 -7.55
C TYR A 50 18.52 -15.56 -7.83
N GLY A 51 17.85 -15.86 -8.94
CA GLY A 51 17.32 -17.18 -9.25
C GLY A 51 15.98 -17.42 -8.52
N SER A 52 15.28 -18.46 -8.97
CA SER A 52 14.01 -18.86 -8.35
C SER A 52 14.30 -19.61 -7.05
N GLN A 53 14.48 -18.90 -5.96
CA GLN A 53 14.56 -19.51 -4.62
C GLN A 53 13.16 -19.55 -4.00
N GLU A 54 12.81 -20.69 -3.42
CA GLU A 54 11.58 -20.82 -2.64
C GLU A 54 11.79 -20.15 -1.27
N ILE A 55 11.63 -18.83 -1.23
CA ILE A 55 11.76 -18.04 -0.01
C ILE A 55 10.35 -17.72 0.52
N ASP A 56 10.15 -17.87 1.84
CA ASP A 56 8.93 -17.44 2.50
C ASP A 56 8.75 -15.93 2.28
N PRO A 57 7.71 -15.50 1.57
CA PRO A 57 7.48 -14.08 1.28
C PRO A 57 7.34 -13.21 2.52
N THR A 58 6.94 -13.80 3.64
CA THR A 58 6.85 -13.07 4.91
C THR A 58 8.21 -12.71 5.49
N SER A 59 9.32 -13.17 4.87
CA SER A 59 10.68 -12.79 5.29
C SER A 59 11.02 -11.32 4.94
N PHE A 60 10.42 -10.78 3.88
CA PHE A 60 10.63 -9.40 3.42
C PHE A 60 9.35 -8.56 3.45
N LEU A 61 8.24 -9.12 3.97
CA LEU A 61 7.00 -8.41 4.18
C LEU A 61 6.73 -8.22 5.68
N VAL A 62 6.05 -7.13 6.02
CA VAL A 62 5.59 -6.85 7.38
C VAL A 62 4.07 -7.02 7.48
N TYR A 63 3.62 -7.54 8.62
CA TYR A 63 2.19 -7.64 8.90
C TYR A 63 1.57 -6.26 9.03
N SER A 64 0.55 -5.97 8.24
CA SER A 64 -0.06 -4.63 8.14
C SER A 64 -1.48 -4.57 8.72
N GLY A 65 -1.96 -5.68 9.27
CA GLY A 65 -3.26 -5.75 9.92
C GLY A 65 -4.25 -6.65 9.19
N SER A 66 -5.50 -6.50 9.54
CA SER A 66 -6.63 -7.24 8.97
C SER A 66 -7.60 -6.29 8.29
N SER A 67 -8.20 -6.73 7.18
CA SER A 67 -9.29 -6.00 6.54
C SER A 67 -10.62 -6.15 7.27
N GLU A 68 -10.71 -7.11 8.20
CA GLU A 68 -11.87 -7.30 9.06
C GLU A 68 -11.70 -6.53 10.36
N PRO A 69 -12.77 -5.92 10.88
CA PRO A 69 -12.72 -5.24 12.16
C PRO A 69 -12.49 -6.23 13.31
N VAL A 70 -11.74 -5.78 14.31
CA VAL A 70 -11.56 -6.51 15.57
C VAL A 70 -12.82 -6.41 16.42
N PHE A 71 -13.51 -5.29 16.34
CA PHE A 71 -14.78 -5.04 17.01
C PHE A 71 -15.78 -4.45 16.01
N ASP A 72 -16.95 -5.08 15.96
CA ASP A 72 -18.10 -4.60 15.19
C ASP A 72 -19.34 -4.68 16.05
N GLY A 73 -20.11 -3.58 16.10
CA GLY A 73 -21.27 -3.52 16.96
C GLY A 73 -22.22 -2.40 16.57
N GLY A 74 -23.46 -2.51 17.04
CA GLY A 74 -24.47 -1.50 16.82
C GLY A 74 -25.36 -1.28 18.03
N LEU A 75 -25.82 -0.05 18.19
CA LEU A 75 -26.82 0.34 19.18
C LEU A 75 -27.97 1.03 18.44
N ASN A 76 -29.14 0.47 18.61
CA ASN A 76 -30.39 1.06 18.16
C ASN A 76 -31.18 1.55 19.37
N THR A 77 -31.60 2.80 19.36
CA THR A 77 -32.45 3.35 20.40
C THR A 77 -33.68 4.05 19.82
N ARG A 78 -34.83 3.86 20.46
CA ARG A 78 -36.09 4.51 20.09
C ARG A 78 -36.74 5.04 21.32
N LEU A 79 -36.98 6.36 21.36
CA LEU A 79 -37.69 7.03 22.42
C LEU A 79 -39.03 7.59 21.87
N ARG A 80 -40.12 7.28 22.56
CA ARG A 80 -41.43 7.85 22.24
C ARG A 80 -41.94 8.64 23.43
N TRP A 81 -42.26 9.91 23.18
CA TRP A 81 -42.83 10.79 24.18
C TRP A 81 -44.02 11.56 23.60
N LYS A 82 -45.24 11.27 24.11
CA LYS A 82 -46.50 11.81 23.58
C LYS A 82 -46.60 11.60 22.07
N ASN A 83 -46.62 12.69 21.29
CA ASN A 83 -46.72 12.66 19.82
C ASN A 83 -45.34 12.70 19.12
N PHE A 84 -44.25 12.73 19.88
CA PHE A 84 -42.88 12.75 19.34
C PHE A 84 -42.28 11.36 19.42
N GLN A 85 -41.59 10.98 18.35
CA GLN A 85 -40.79 9.78 18.30
C GLN A 85 -39.38 10.16 17.86
N PHE A 86 -38.39 9.75 18.64
CA PHE A 86 -36.98 9.92 18.35
C PHE A 86 -36.36 8.53 18.17
N GLY A 87 -35.61 8.34 17.10
CA GLY A 87 -34.83 7.13 16.86
C GLY A 87 -33.39 7.50 16.52
N ALA A 88 -32.43 6.76 17.05
CA ALA A 88 -31.03 6.86 16.71
C ALA A 88 -30.42 5.47 16.58
N ASP A 89 -29.72 5.27 15.47
CA ASP A 89 -28.99 4.06 15.14
C ASP A 89 -27.49 4.40 15.09
N PHE A 90 -26.70 3.68 15.88
CA PHE A 90 -25.25 3.83 15.93
C PHE A 90 -24.62 2.53 15.45
N ALA A 91 -23.67 2.62 14.54
CA ALA A 91 -22.82 1.52 14.14
C ALA A 91 -21.35 1.89 14.45
N VAL A 92 -20.62 0.95 15.01
CA VAL A 92 -19.22 1.12 15.37
C VAL A 92 -18.45 -0.07 14.81
N SER A 93 -17.42 0.22 14.03
CA SER A 93 -16.51 -0.78 13.49
C SER A 93 -15.09 -0.30 13.73
N LEU A 94 -14.30 -1.10 14.46
CA LEU A 94 -12.96 -0.70 14.91
C LEU A 94 -11.90 -1.75 14.57
N GLY A 95 -10.71 -1.28 14.24
CA GLY A 95 -9.53 -2.12 14.06
C GLY A 95 -9.34 -2.70 12.66
N ALA A 96 -10.29 -2.46 11.74
CA ALA A 96 -10.08 -2.79 10.34
C ALA A 96 -9.03 -1.86 9.72
N LYS A 97 -8.19 -2.43 8.83
CA LYS A 97 -7.22 -1.67 8.04
C LYS A 97 -7.60 -1.73 6.57
N LYS A 98 -7.27 -0.66 5.86
CA LYS A 98 -7.45 -0.58 4.41
C LYS A 98 -6.20 -0.04 3.74
N ARG A 99 -6.04 -0.38 2.50
CA ARG A 99 -4.98 0.18 1.67
C ARG A 99 -5.48 1.46 1.01
N LEU A 100 -4.66 2.51 1.05
CA LEU A 100 -4.96 3.76 0.38
C LEU A 100 -4.93 3.57 -1.14
N PRO A 101 -5.74 4.33 -1.90
CA PRO A 101 -5.70 4.26 -3.35
C PRO A 101 -4.35 4.74 -3.88
N ASN A 102 -3.79 4.01 -4.83
CA ASN A 102 -2.55 4.39 -5.49
C ASN A 102 -2.79 5.64 -6.38
N PRO A 103 -2.17 6.80 -6.08
CA PRO A 103 -2.35 8.01 -6.87
C PRO A 103 -1.72 7.91 -8.27
N TYR A 104 -0.86 6.91 -8.48
CA TYR A 104 -0.23 6.60 -9.77
C TYR A 104 -0.99 5.54 -10.60
N SER A 105 -2.10 5.03 -10.12
CA SER A 105 -2.86 3.96 -10.79
C SER A 105 -3.39 4.34 -12.19
N SER A 106 -3.54 5.64 -12.45
CA SER A 106 -3.96 6.16 -13.76
C SER A 106 -2.80 6.35 -14.75
N PHE A 107 -1.57 6.13 -14.28
CA PHE A 107 -0.38 6.21 -15.13
C PHE A 107 -0.07 4.82 -15.67
N THR A 108 -0.45 4.55 -16.89
CA THR A 108 -0.01 3.36 -17.59
C THR A 108 1.50 3.48 -17.89
N GLN A 109 2.31 2.67 -17.18
CA GLN A 109 3.73 2.47 -17.48
C GLN A 109 4.56 3.76 -17.65
N GLY A 110 4.65 4.56 -16.60
CA GLY A 110 5.58 5.69 -16.55
C GLY A 110 5.22 6.89 -17.43
N LYS A 111 4.04 6.94 -18.00
CA LYS A 111 3.61 8.10 -18.80
C LYS A 111 3.21 9.26 -17.89
N ILE A 112 3.70 10.44 -18.20
CA ILE A 112 3.21 11.69 -17.62
C ILE A 112 1.69 11.76 -17.78
N PRO A 113 0.95 12.26 -16.78
CA PRO A 113 -0.50 12.35 -16.85
C PRO A 113 -0.94 13.04 -18.13
N SER A 114 -1.84 12.41 -18.87
CA SER A 114 -2.49 13.06 -20.00
C SER A 114 -3.28 14.29 -19.48
N PRO A 115 -3.31 15.41 -20.21
CA PRO A 115 -4.14 16.57 -19.87
C PRO A 115 -5.63 16.23 -19.69
N PHE A 116 -6.05 15.09 -20.24
CA PHE A 116 -7.44 14.62 -20.17
C PHE A 116 -7.72 13.70 -18.98
N ASN A 117 -6.71 13.26 -18.24
CA ASN A 117 -6.87 12.40 -17.09
C ASN A 117 -6.85 13.20 -15.79
N LYS A 118 -7.85 12.95 -14.93
CA LYS A 118 -7.85 13.51 -13.58
C LYS A 118 -6.72 12.90 -12.76
N VAL A 119 -5.86 13.75 -12.25
CA VAL A 119 -4.74 13.40 -11.39
C VAL A 119 -5.12 13.62 -9.94
N SER A 120 -4.69 12.73 -9.05
CA SER A 120 -4.91 12.92 -7.62
C SER A 120 -4.22 14.19 -7.12
N LYS A 121 -4.91 14.98 -6.30
CA LYS A 121 -4.33 16.16 -5.64
C LYS A 121 -3.14 15.80 -4.74
N THR A 122 -3.11 14.59 -4.23
CA THR A 122 -2.01 14.05 -3.40
C THR A 122 -0.66 14.14 -4.12
N LEU A 123 -0.64 14.07 -5.45
CA LEU A 123 0.59 14.19 -6.22
C LEU A 123 1.21 15.60 -6.20
N ASN A 124 0.52 16.60 -5.69
CA ASN A 124 1.12 17.92 -5.48
C ASN A 124 2.21 17.88 -4.40
N ASP A 125 2.07 16.97 -3.44
CA ASP A 125 2.98 16.80 -2.30
C ASP A 125 4.07 15.74 -2.56
N ARG A 126 4.21 15.29 -3.81
CA ARG A 126 5.24 14.34 -4.20
C ARG A 126 6.65 14.92 -4.06
N TRP A 127 7.62 14.06 -3.99
CA TRP A 127 9.03 14.45 -4.10
C TRP A 127 9.30 15.16 -5.44
N LYS A 128 10.02 16.30 -5.42
CA LYS A 128 10.35 17.13 -6.58
C LYS A 128 11.83 17.47 -6.65
N GLN A 129 12.51 17.50 -5.52
CA GLN A 129 13.91 17.89 -5.41
C GLN A 129 14.56 17.29 -4.15
N PRO A 130 15.88 17.15 -4.12
CA PRO A 130 16.60 16.71 -2.92
C PRO A 130 16.22 17.52 -1.68
N GLY A 131 15.96 16.83 -0.57
CA GLY A 131 15.45 17.40 0.68
C GLY A 131 13.94 17.22 0.87
N ASP A 132 13.19 16.88 -0.16
CA ASP A 132 11.75 16.61 -0.03
C ASP A 132 11.48 15.21 0.54
N GLU A 133 12.43 14.29 0.49
CA GLU A 133 12.35 12.97 1.12
C GLU A 133 12.11 13.02 2.63
N LEU A 134 12.43 14.16 3.26
CA LEU A 134 12.17 14.41 4.69
C LEU A 134 10.74 14.92 4.97
N LYS A 135 10.01 15.31 3.93
CA LYS A 135 8.70 15.98 4.06
C LYS A 135 7.55 15.14 3.49
N THR A 136 7.85 14.25 2.55
CA THR A 136 6.85 13.45 1.87
C THR A 136 7.26 11.98 1.76
N HIS A 137 6.27 11.12 1.72
CA HIS A 137 6.45 9.70 1.38
C HIS A 137 6.00 9.36 -0.05
N ILE A 138 5.53 10.37 -0.79
CA ILE A 138 5.03 10.19 -2.16
C ILE A 138 6.20 10.29 -3.13
N PRO A 139 6.49 9.24 -3.92
CA PRO A 139 7.63 9.21 -4.81
C PRO A 139 7.60 10.31 -5.88
N ALA A 140 8.73 10.52 -6.53
CA ALA A 140 8.83 11.36 -7.73
C ALA A 140 7.95 10.82 -8.86
N VAL A 141 7.57 11.68 -9.81
CA VAL A 141 6.98 11.21 -11.07
C VAL A 141 8.07 10.51 -11.88
N TYR A 142 7.79 9.30 -12.27
CA TYR A 142 8.72 8.50 -13.04
C TYR A 142 8.79 8.99 -14.49
N THR A 143 9.99 9.21 -14.99
CA THR A 143 10.21 9.81 -16.34
C THR A 143 10.88 8.87 -17.35
N SER A 144 11.43 7.75 -16.92
CA SER A 144 12.18 6.82 -17.75
C SER A 144 11.68 5.37 -17.62
N VAL A 145 11.72 4.63 -18.71
CA VAL A 145 11.09 3.30 -18.84
C VAL A 145 12.06 2.15 -18.53
N LEU A 146 13.29 2.43 -18.08
CA LEU A 146 14.34 1.41 -18.01
C LEU A 146 14.71 1.00 -16.57
N ASP A 147 15.56 0.06 -16.44
CA ASP A 147 16.15 -0.72 -15.33
C ASP A 147 15.98 -0.27 -13.86
N GLU A 148 15.78 1.03 -13.60
CA GLU A 148 15.59 1.56 -12.25
C GLU A 148 14.14 1.46 -11.75
N TYR A 149 13.19 1.18 -12.66
CA TYR A 149 11.76 1.12 -12.36
C TYR A 149 11.36 -0.17 -11.64
N ASN A 150 12.02 -1.26 -11.94
CA ASN A 150 11.71 -2.57 -11.39
C ASN A 150 12.80 -3.03 -10.42
N LEU A 151 12.37 -3.76 -9.38
CA LEU A 151 13.24 -4.44 -8.45
C LEU A 151 13.04 -5.95 -8.52
N TYR A 152 14.13 -6.68 -8.36
CA TYR A 152 14.05 -8.11 -8.10
C TYR A 152 13.83 -8.36 -6.62
N LEU A 153 12.81 -9.13 -6.33
CA LEU A 153 12.52 -9.60 -4.98
C LEU A 153 13.43 -10.80 -4.63
N PRO A 154 13.65 -11.07 -3.34
CA PRO A 154 14.50 -12.19 -2.93
C PRO A 154 14.07 -13.55 -3.48
N ASN A 155 12.81 -13.73 -3.83
CA ASN A 155 12.28 -14.95 -4.44
C ASN A 155 12.43 -15.01 -5.98
N GLY A 156 13.16 -14.08 -6.58
CA GLY A 156 13.42 -14.03 -8.02
C GLY A 156 12.32 -13.40 -8.87
N LEU A 157 11.18 -13.03 -8.29
CA LEU A 157 10.16 -12.26 -8.98
C LEU A 157 10.61 -10.81 -9.12
N PHE A 158 10.12 -10.15 -10.15
CA PHE A 158 10.39 -8.74 -10.31
C PHE A 158 9.10 -7.92 -10.29
N MET A 159 9.16 -6.74 -9.69
CA MET A 159 8.01 -5.87 -9.49
C MET A 159 8.41 -4.40 -9.64
N SER A 160 7.49 -3.59 -10.14
CA SER A 160 7.64 -2.14 -10.18
C SER A 160 7.80 -1.56 -8.77
N ARG A 161 8.75 -0.66 -8.57
CA ARG A 161 8.93 0.08 -7.30
C ARG A 161 7.66 0.81 -6.87
N TYR A 162 6.87 1.31 -7.82
CA TYR A 162 5.63 2.05 -7.56
C TYR A 162 4.49 1.12 -7.13
N ASP A 163 4.44 -0.09 -7.68
CA ASP A 163 3.49 -1.11 -7.21
C ASP A 163 3.87 -1.60 -5.81
N MET A 164 5.17 -1.78 -5.55
CA MET A 164 5.67 -2.11 -4.21
C MET A 164 5.36 -0.98 -3.22
N TRP A 165 5.55 0.28 -3.61
CA TRP A 165 5.19 1.43 -2.78
C TRP A 165 3.68 1.48 -2.51
N ALA A 166 2.85 1.27 -3.52
CA ALA A 166 1.40 1.19 -3.35
C ALA A 166 0.96 0.04 -2.43
N MET A 167 1.79 -1.00 -2.33
CA MET A 167 1.60 -2.14 -1.44
C MET A 167 2.45 -2.09 -0.16
N SER A 168 3.06 -0.95 0.15
CA SER A 168 3.86 -0.76 1.36
C SER A 168 3.02 -0.40 2.58
N ASP A 169 3.64 -0.46 3.75
CA ASP A 169 3.03 -0.13 5.04
C ASP A 169 2.63 1.35 5.16
N VAL A 170 3.35 2.25 4.46
CA VAL A 170 3.00 3.68 4.42
C VAL A 170 1.66 3.95 3.71
N MET A 171 1.18 3.01 2.91
CA MET A 171 -0.11 3.08 2.21
C MET A 171 -1.23 2.35 2.94
N VAL A 172 -1.08 2.09 4.23
CA VAL A 172 -2.08 1.44 5.08
C VAL A 172 -2.68 2.47 6.05
N ALA A 173 -3.99 2.49 6.13
CA ALA A 173 -4.74 3.35 7.03
C ALA A 173 -5.85 2.58 7.76
N ASP A 174 -6.38 3.17 8.82
CA ASP A 174 -7.59 2.68 9.47
C ASP A 174 -8.79 2.78 8.52
N ALA A 175 -9.63 1.77 8.54
CA ALA A 175 -10.85 1.71 7.74
C ALA A 175 -12.04 2.29 8.53
N SER A 176 -11.82 3.44 9.18
CA SER A 176 -12.90 4.18 9.86
C SER A 176 -13.71 5.01 8.87
#